data_bfadb797b064e7fd0596366a80758255
#
_entry.id   bfadb797b064e7fd0596366a80758255
#
_cell.length_a   1.000
_cell.length_b   1.000
_cell.length_c   1.000
_cell.angle_alpha   90.00
_cell.angle_beta   90.00
_cell.angle_gamma   90.00
#
_symmetry.space_group_name_H-M   'P 1'
#
loop_
_entity.id
_entity.type
_entity.pdbx_description
1 polymer ?
#
loop_
_entity_poly.entity_id
_entity_poly.type
_entity_poly.pdbx_seq_one_letter_code
_entity_poly.pdbx_strand_id
1 'polypeptide(L)'
;MRRRDLLKYAGVTALAAPFVRVARAGQTIVKVGVVGAKTGPLAPGAAVTHFPPWRLWAHGVNQRGGLKLKDGQHKVELIEYDDRTQPPEAIKAVERLVAVDKVDWIAGLYGTGFNLAAIPTFARLGYPQIPVACVTELGPELVKKYPLLFFGNGTLTHYSTTVIDILKKFRSSGQIGNKVAMVSVADEYGIEISNISKTQFPAAGFEIVYNKSYPLGTQDYAPVIKAAKATNPDAFIAWSYPPDTFGLTEQAKIEDFNVKVYFNGIGCAFPGYYGKFGTAAENILGWGGVPDNADTRAFYKLHKEVTGVDADFNGSPLYYANNQLLTQAIEAVGSMDREAIAAHIKSHTYKTLLGEFDMRNQLLNRLYTVGQWESGWFHAVGGVGYPDSDYLPAKLKTSWA
;
A
#
# COMPACT_ATOMS: atom_id res chain seq x y z
N MET A 1 11.99 -24.77 94.66
CA MET A 1 10.58 -24.98 94.25
C MET A 1 10.46 -24.55 92.83
N ARG A 2 9.79 -25.32 92.10
CA ARG A 2 9.78 -25.63 90.68
C ARG A 2 9.42 -24.44 89.79
N ARG A 3 10.28 -24.21 88.78
CA ARG A 3 9.99 -23.45 87.56
C ARG A 3 8.91 -24.20 86.73
N ARG A 4 7.68 -23.86 86.84
CA ARG A 4 6.61 -24.25 85.95
C ARG A 4 5.39 -23.49 86.39
N ASP A 5 4.96 -22.51 85.60
CA ASP A 5 3.63 -21.92 85.50
C ASP A 5 3.66 -20.45 85.12
N LEU A 6 4.31 -20.17 83.96
CA LEU A 6 4.21 -18.85 83.32
C LEU A 6 4.28 -19.00 81.77
N LEU A 7 3.34 -19.75 81.28
CA LEU A 7 3.13 -19.86 79.80
C LEU A 7 1.66 -20.16 79.53
N LYS A 8 0.76 -19.20 79.83
CA LYS A 8 -0.59 -19.17 79.29
C LYS A 8 -0.99 -17.73 79.10
N TYR A 9 -1.44 -17.44 77.88
CA TYR A 9 -1.93 -16.15 77.35
C TYR A 9 -0.91 -15.29 76.62
N ALA A 10 -0.46 -15.76 75.46
CA ALA A 10 -0.13 -14.91 74.33
C ALA A 10 -0.99 -15.37 73.13
N GLY A 11 -2.16 -14.81 73.01
CA GLY A 11 -3.03 -14.98 71.82
C GLY A 11 -2.39 -14.27 70.65
N VAL A 12 -1.86 -15.02 69.70
CA VAL A 12 -1.40 -14.49 68.40
C VAL A 12 -2.64 -14.36 67.53
N THR A 13 -3.18 -13.15 67.42
CA THR A 13 -4.09 -12.75 66.37
C THR A 13 -3.29 -12.64 65.08
N ALA A 14 -3.30 -13.69 64.30
CA ALA A 14 -2.82 -13.64 62.92
C ALA A 14 -3.81 -12.82 62.10
N LEU A 15 -3.44 -11.57 61.81
CA LEU A 15 -4.10 -10.76 60.77
C LEU A 15 -3.87 -11.46 59.43
N ALA A 16 -4.86 -12.22 58.97
CA ALA A 16 -4.94 -12.70 57.58
C ALA A 16 -5.14 -11.49 56.68
N ALA A 17 -4.06 -10.93 56.19
CA ALA A 17 -4.13 -10.00 55.07
C ALA A 17 -4.69 -10.76 53.85
N PRO A 18 -5.74 -10.26 53.21
CA PRO A 18 -6.22 -10.86 51.99
C PRO A 18 -5.09 -10.73 50.96
N PHE A 19 -4.46 -11.84 50.57
CA PHE A 19 -3.67 -11.91 49.39
C PHE A 19 -4.59 -11.62 48.20
N VAL A 20 -4.73 -10.35 47.82
CA VAL A 20 -5.24 -9.97 46.50
C VAL A 20 -4.25 -10.54 45.53
N ARG A 21 -4.55 -11.73 44.97
CA ARG A 21 -3.94 -12.21 43.74
C ARG A 21 -4.34 -11.22 42.68
N VAL A 22 -3.49 -10.24 42.40
CA VAL A 22 -3.51 -9.55 41.13
C VAL A 22 -3.31 -10.65 40.11
N ALA A 23 -4.39 -11.16 39.56
CA ALA A 23 -4.32 -11.95 38.34
C ALA A 23 -3.62 -11.04 37.31
N ARG A 24 -2.33 -11.29 37.06
CA ARG A 24 -1.73 -10.85 35.81
C ARG A 24 -2.56 -11.53 34.74
N ALA A 25 -3.52 -10.81 34.18
CA ALA A 25 -4.14 -11.19 32.92
C ALA A 25 -2.96 -11.47 31.97
N GLY A 26 -2.80 -12.71 31.58
CA GLY A 26 -1.79 -13.09 30.62
C GLY A 26 -2.00 -12.18 29.42
N GLN A 27 -0.97 -11.45 29.03
CA GLN A 27 -1.04 -10.53 27.89
C GLN A 27 -1.42 -11.38 26.68
N THR A 28 -2.69 -11.35 26.29
CA THR A 28 -3.18 -12.09 25.14
C THR A 28 -2.60 -11.44 23.89
N ILE A 29 -2.21 -12.25 22.91
CA ILE A 29 -1.57 -11.84 21.68
C ILE A 29 -2.60 -11.85 20.57
N VAL A 30 -2.73 -10.77 19.84
CA VAL A 30 -3.45 -10.71 18.56
C VAL A 30 -2.48 -11.09 17.45
N LYS A 31 -2.76 -12.18 16.75
CA LYS A 31 -1.96 -12.67 15.64
C LYS A 31 -2.47 -12.13 14.32
N VAL A 32 -1.58 -11.53 13.53
CA VAL A 32 -1.90 -10.99 12.20
C VAL A 32 -1.05 -11.66 11.15
N GLY A 33 -1.70 -12.31 10.19
CA GLY A 33 -1.04 -12.93 9.05
C GLY A 33 -0.75 -11.90 7.96
N VAL A 34 0.45 -11.94 7.39
CA VAL A 34 0.87 -11.10 6.27
C VAL A 34 1.44 -11.99 5.17
N VAL A 35 0.79 -12.03 4.02
CA VAL A 35 1.22 -12.81 2.86
C VAL A 35 1.62 -11.86 1.73
N GLY A 36 2.76 -12.11 1.13
CA GLY A 36 3.24 -11.33 -0.01
C GLY A 36 4.52 -11.93 -0.58
N ALA A 37 5.00 -11.36 -1.68
CA ALA A 37 6.19 -11.85 -2.35
C ALA A 37 7.46 -11.51 -1.55
N LYS A 38 8.12 -12.53 -0.99
CA LYS A 38 9.51 -12.43 -0.50
C LYS A 38 10.51 -12.90 -1.56
N THR A 39 10.03 -13.69 -2.52
CA THR A 39 10.77 -14.16 -3.69
C THR A 39 9.97 -13.98 -4.97
N GLY A 40 10.63 -14.03 -6.13
CA GLY A 40 10.01 -13.83 -7.44
C GLY A 40 9.91 -12.36 -7.86
N PRO A 41 9.30 -12.08 -9.03
CA PRO A 41 9.30 -10.77 -9.67
C PRO A 41 8.71 -9.63 -8.84
N LEU A 42 7.73 -9.87 -7.96
CA LEU A 42 7.13 -8.83 -7.13
C LEU A 42 7.86 -8.60 -5.79
N ALA A 43 8.86 -9.42 -5.46
CA ALA A 43 9.58 -9.33 -4.18
C ALA A 43 10.22 -7.95 -3.92
N PRO A 44 10.89 -7.29 -4.89
CA PRO A 44 11.48 -5.97 -4.65
C PRO A 44 10.44 -4.91 -4.25
N GLY A 45 9.25 -4.98 -4.84
CA GLY A 45 8.15 -4.08 -4.49
C GLY A 45 7.58 -4.37 -3.09
N ALA A 46 7.28 -5.63 -2.80
CA ALA A 46 6.72 -6.05 -1.52
C ALA A 46 7.67 -5.76 -0.35
N ALA A 47 8.99 -5.88 -0.56
CA ALA A 47 10.01 -5.58 0.43
C ALA A 47 10.03 -4.11 0.88
N VAL A 48 9.58 -3.19 0.05
CA VAL A 48 9.48 -1.76 0.37
C VAL A 48 8.08 -1.39 0.82
N THR A 49 7.07 -1.81 0.07
CA THR A 49 5.71 -1.28 0.16
C THR A 49 4.79 -2.09 1.08
N HIS A 50 5.00 -3.42 1.20
CA HIS A 50 4.02 -4.31 1.84
C HIS A 50 4.40 -4.70 3.27
N PHE A 51 5.51 -5.41 3.46
CA PHE A 51 5.89 -5.91 4.79
C PHE A 51 6.28 -4.80 5.79
N PRO A 52 7.08 -3.79 5.41
CA PRO A 52 7.56 -2.79 6.37
C PRO A 52 6.46 -1.98 7.04
N PRO A 53 5.40 -1.48 6.35
CA PRO A 53 4.30 -0.78 7.02
C PRO A 53 3.54 -1.62 8.06
N TRP A 54 3.40 -2.94 7.84
CA TRP A 54 2.82 -3.84 8.85
C TRP A 54 3.72 -3.99 10.06
N ARG A 55 5.04 -4.11 9.85
CA ARG A 55 6.03 -4.16 10.93
C ARG A 55 6.07 -2.85 11.72
N LEU A 56 6.03 -1.70 11.04
CA LEU A 56 5.93 -0.38 11.67
C LEU A 56 4.66 -0.26 12.50
N TRP A 57 3.52 -0.67 11.95
CA TRP A 57 2.24 -0.67 12.65
C TRP A 57 2.28 -1.54 13.91
N ALA A 58 2.72 -2.78 13.81
CA ALA A 58 2.81 -3.69 14.96
C ALA A 58 3.77 -3.14 16.03
N HIS A 59 4.91 -2.56 15.62
CA HIS A 59 5.83 -1.87 16.53
C HIS A 59 5.11 -0.75 17.27
N GLY A 60 4.45 0.17 16.58
CA GLY A 60 3.78 1.32 17.19
C GLY A 60 2.63 0.91 18.11
N VAL A 61 1.83 -0.10 17.74
CA VAL A 61 0.81 -0.69 18.60
C VAL A 61 1.43 -1.27 19.86
N ASN A 62 2.50 -2.04 19.71
CA ASN A 62 3.17 -2.71 20.82
C ASN A 62 3.88 -1.73 21.77
N GLN A 63 4.44 -0.64 21.28
CA GLN A 63 5.07 0.40 22.11
C GLN A 63 4.07 1.07 23.05
N ARG A 64 2.84 1.31 22.61
CA ARG A 64 1.77 1.88 23.46
C ARG A 64 1.04 0.88 24.35
N GLY A 65 1.53 -0.38 24.44
CA GLY A 65 0.97 -1.44 25.31
C GLY A 65 0.18 -2.51 24.56
N GLY A 66 -0.24 -2.29 23.33
CA GLY A 66 -1.05 -3.20 22.52
C GLY A 66 -2.37 -2.56 22.05
N LEU A 67 -3.20 -3.32 21.33
CA LEU A 67 -4.56 -2.96 20.97
C LEU A 67 -5.43 -2.91 22.25
N LYS A 68 -6.26 -1.89 22.38
CA LYS A 68 -7.17 -1.72 23.50
C LYS A 68 -8.47 -2.49 23.23
N LEU A 69 -8.60 -3.66 23.82
CA LEU A 69 -9.82 -4.45 23.76
C LEU A 69 -10.57 -4.39 25.09
N LYS A 70 -11.83 -4.88 25.13
CA LYS A 70 -12.68 -4.85 26.35
C LYS A 70 -12.07 -5.62 27.52
N ASP A 71 -11.31 -6.64 27.25
CA ASP A 71 -10.65 -7.52 28.24
C ASP A 71 -9.21 -7.11 28.56
N GLY A 72 -8.70 -6.03 27.93
CA GLY A 72 -7.37 -5.50 28.22
C GLY A 72 -6.58 -5.06 26.99
N GLN A 73 -5.28 -4.93 27.18
CA GLN A 73 -4.34 -4.58 26.09
C GLN A 73 -3.69 -5.84 25.53
N HIS A 74 -3.72 -5.97 24.21
CA HIS A 74 -3.23 -7.13 23.49
C HIS A 74 -2.07 -6.75 22.56
N LYS A 75 -0.91 -7.36 22.76
CA LYS A 75 0.22 -7.18 21.84
C LYS A 75 -0.07 -7.81 20.49
N VAL A 76 0.51 -7.25 19.44
CA VAL A 76 0.41 -7.79 18.09
C VAL A 76 1.62 -8.62 17.75
N GLU A 77 1.41 -9.80 17.18
CA GLU A 77 2.40 -10.67 16.56
C GLU A 77 2.12 -10.78 15.06
N LEU A 78 3.14 -10.58 14.22
CA LEU A 78 3.02 -10.77 12.78
C LEU A 78 3.54 -12.14 12.38
N ILE A 79 2.77 -12.85 11.55
CA ILE A 79 3.15 -14.12 10.92
C ILE A 79 3.22 -13.89 9.43
N GLU A 80 4.44 -13.93 8.87
CA GLU A 80 4.69 -13.58 7.49
C GLU A 80 4.98 -14.80 6.62
N TYR A 81 4.28 -14.92 5.48
CA TYR A 81 4.52 -15.95 4.47
C TYR A 81 4.92 -15.37 3.12
N ASP A 82 5.75 -16.14 2.41
CA ASP A 82 6.15 -15.88 1.02
C ASP A 82 5.18 -16.56 0.05
N ASP A 83 4.56 -15.79 -0.82
CA ASP A 83 3.71 -16.31 -1.91
C ASP A 83 4.50 -16.64 -3.18
N ARG A 84 5.81 -16.36 -3.20
CA ARG A 84 6.74 -16.63 -4.32
C ARG A 84 6.32 -16.00 -5.65
N THR A 85 5.50 -14.96 -5.59
CA THR A 85 4.85 -14.37 -6.77
C THR A 85 4.00 -15.41 -7.53
N GLN A 86 3.29 -16.29 -6.79
CA GLN A 86 2.45 -17.35 -7.33
C GLN A 86 1.07 -17.31 -6.64
N PRO A 87 -0.03 -16.98 -7.35
CA PRO A 87 -1.36 -16.91 -6.74
C PRO A 87 -1.79 -18.19 -5.99
N PRO A 88 -1.52 -19.42 -6.47
CA PRO A 88 -1.82 -20.63 -5.71
C PRO A 88 -1.08 -20.73 -4.38
N GLU A 89 0.18 -20.27 -4.30
CA GLU A 89 0.95 -20.27 -3.06
C GLU A 89 0.41 -19.21 -2.08
N ALA A 90 -0.04 -18.06 -2.58
CA ALA A 90 -0.72 -17.05 -1.76
C ALA A 90 -1.98 -17.61 -1.10
N ILE A 91 -2.82 -18.35 -1.85
CA ILE A 91 -4.03 -19.01 -1.34
C ILE A 91 -3.67 -20.04 -0.26
N LYS A 92 -2.69 -20.90 -0.51
CA LYS A 92 -2.21 -21.88 0.48
C LYS A 92 -1.70 -21.21 1.75
N ALA A 93 -0.98 -20.10 1.62
CA ALA A 93 -0.48 -19.34 2.76
C ALA A 93 -1.62 -18.77 3.60
N VAL A 94 -2.67 -18.20 2.96
CA VAL A 94 -3.88 -17.73 3.64
C VAL A 94 -4.57 -18.87 4.39
N GLU A 95 -4.77 -20.03 3.76
CA GLU A 95 -5.37 -21.20 4.40
C GLU A 95 -4.55 -21.70 5.59
N ARG A 96 -3.21 -21.71 5.47
CA ARG A 96 -2.31 -22.08 6.55
C ARG A 96 -2.39 -21.13 7.73
N LEU A 97 -2.42 -19.82 7.51
CA LEU A 97 -2.59 -18.81 8.56
C LEU A 97 -3.85 -19.08 9.40
N VAL A 98 -4.94 -19.52 8.77
CA VAL A 98 -6.20 -19.82 9.46
C VAL A 98 -6.16 -21.18 10.13
N ALA A 99 -5.76 -22.22 9.41
CA ALA A 99 -5.88 -23.61 9.88
C ALA A 99 -4.81 -23.99 10.90
N VAL A 100 -3.57 -23.50 10.74
CA VAL A 100 -2.41 -23.86 11.55
C VAL A 100 -2.07 -22.77 12.55
N ASP A 101 -1.85 -21.53 12.08
CA ASP A 101 -1.37 -20.44 12.93
C ASP A 101 -2.52 -19.81 13.73
N LYS A 102 -3.77 -19.97 13.28
CA LYS A 102 -5.01 -19.48 13.92
C LYS A 102 -4.94 -17.98 14.16
N VAL A 103 -4.63 -17.24 13.11
CA VAL A 103 -4.52 -15.78 13.17
C VAL A 103 -5.90 -15.13 13.38
N ASP A 104 -5.90 -14.00 14.05
CA ASP A 104 -7.11 -13.21 14.31
C ASP A 104 -7.47 -12.35 13.10
N TRP A 105 -6.48 -11.86 12.36
CA TRP A 105 -6.60 -11.01 11.18
C TRP A 105 -5.63 -11.42 10.09
N ILE A 106 -5.99 -11.14 8.83
CA ILE A 106 -5.10 -11.33 7.67
C ILE A 106 -5.03 -10.03 6.90
N ALA A 107 -3.81 -9.57 6.64
CA ALA A 107 -3.53 -8.46 5.73
C ALA A 107 -3.99 -8.77 4.31
N GLY A 108 -4.42 -7.75 3.56
CA GLY A 108 -4.60 -7.89 2.11
C GLY A 108 -3.28 -8.26 1.45
N LEU A 109 -3.35 -8.98 0.32
CA LEU A 109 -2.18 -9.49 -0.38
C LEU A 109 -1.48 -8.39 -1.20
N TYR A 110 -0.31 -8.69 -1.75
CA TYR A 110 0.43 -7.77 -2.60
C TYR A 110 0.25 -8.08 -4.08
N GLY A 111 -0.36 -7.13 -4.82
CA GLY A 111 -0.65 -7.25 -6.25
C GLY A 111 -2.13 -7.52 -6.56
N THR A 112 -2.63 -6.94 -7.67
CA THR A 112 -4.05 -6.99 -8.05
C THR A 112 -4.52 -8.42 -8.25
N GLY A 113 -3.85 -9.21 -9.10
CA GLY A 113 -4.24 -10.59 -9.39
C GLY A 113 -4.24 -11.49 -8.15
N PHE A 114 -3.30 -11.29 -7.21
CA PHE A 114 -3.23 -12.06 -5.97
C PHE A 114 -4.43 -11.79 -5.06
N ASN A 115 -4.78 -10.51 -4.89
CA ASN A 115 -5.94 -10.13 -4.11
C ASN A 115 -7.23 -10.65 -4.73
N LEU A 116 -7.42 -10.49 -6.04
CA LEU A 116 -8.61 -10.97 -6.75
C LEU A 116 -8.76 -12.49 -6.65
N ALA A 117 -7.67 -13.24 -6.85
CA ALA A 117 -7.67 -14.70 -6.73
C ALA A 117 -8.01 -15.19 -5.31
N ALA A 118 -7.65 -14.42 -4.28
CA ALA A 118 -7.88 -14.81 -2.89
C ALA A 118 -9.26 -14.44 -2.34
N ILE A 119 -10.04 -13.56 -2.99
CA ILE A 119 -11.37 -13.12 -2.51
C ILE A 119 -12.28 -14.28 -2.10
N PRO A 120 -12.46 -15.33 -2.92
CA PRO A 120 -13.33 -16.46 -2.53
C PRO A 120 -12.83 -17.21 -1.30
N THR A 121 -11.52 -17.28 -1.11
CA THR A 121 -10.90 -17.93 0.04
C THR A 121 -11.11 -17.13 1.32
N PHE A 122 -10.89 -15.82 1.31
CA PHE A 122 -11.19 -14.94 2.45
C PHE A 122 -12.66 -15.02 2.84
N ALA A 123 -13.57 -14.95 1.85
CA ALA A 123 -15.01 -15.04 2.08
C ALA A 123 -15.41 -16.39 2.71
N ARG A 124 -14.90 -17.50 2.18
CA ARG A 124 -15.16 -18.85 2.71
C ARG A 124 -14.65 -19.03 4.13
N LEU A 125 -13.54 -18.41 4.46
CA LEU A 125 -12.92 -18.48 5.79
C LEU A 125 -13.51 -17.45 6.77
N GLY A 126 -14.37 -16.53 6.33
CA GLY A 126 -14.99 -15.48 7.15
C GLY A 126 -14.00 -14.41 7.62
N TYR A 127 -12.98 -14.11 6.82
CA TYR A 127 -12.03 -13.04 7.10
C TYR A 127 -12.33 -11.81 6.24
N PRO A 128 -12.37 -10.61 6.84
CA PRO A 128 -12.37 -9.39 6.05
C PRO A 128 -11.09 -9.30 5.21
N GLN A 129 -11.23 -8.83 3.98
CA GLN A 129 -10.09 -8.54 3.12
C GLN A 129 -10.08 -7.05 2.79
N ILE A 130 -8.98 -6.37 3.10
CA ILE A 130 -8.73 -4.96 2.76
C ILE A 130 -7.51 -4.90 1.84
N PRO A 131 -7.67 -5.14 0.52
CA PRO A 131 -6.59 -5.02 -0.44
C PRO A 131 -6.14 -3.56 -0.57
N VAL A 132 -4.87 -3.28 -0.28
CA VAL A 132 -4.25 -1.97 -0.49
C VAL A 132 -3.48 -1.93 -1.80
N ALA A 133 -2.71 -2.98 -2.11
CA ALA A 133 -2.04 -3.13 -3.40
C ALA A 133 -2.95 -3.86 -4.41
N CYS A 134 -4.15 -3.34 -4.61
CA CYS A 134 -5.11 -3.86 -5.59
C CYS A 134 -5.94 -2.71 -6.14
N VAL A 135 -5.88 -2.52 -7.44
CA VAL A 135 -6.68 -1.52 -8.16
C VAL A 135 -7.38 -2.19 -9.33
N THR A 136 -8.71 -2.01 -9.40
CA THR A 136 -9.55 -2.65 -10.42
C THR A 136 -10.88 -1.93 -10.56
N GLU A 137 -11.49 -1.97 -11.73
CA GLU A 137 -12.87 -1.51 -11.97
C GLU A 137 -13.92 -2.50 -11.46
N LEU A 138 -13.53 -3.72 -11.14
CA LEU A 138 -14.44 -4.75 -10.61
C LEU A 138 -14.87 -4.47 -9.16
N GLY A 139 -14.21 -3.53 -8.48
CA GLY A 139 -14.46 -3.21 -7.07
C GLY A 139 -15.94 -3.06 -6.71
N PRO A 140 -16.72 -2.17 -7.39
CA PRO A 140 -18.13 -1.95 -7.09
C PRO A 140 -19.01 -3.20 -7.19
N GLU A 141 -18.72 -4.11 -8.11
CA GLU A 141 -19.48 -5.37 -8.25
C GLU A 141 -19.03 -6.42 -7.24
N LEU A 142 -17.74 -6.47 -6.95
CA LEU A 142 -17.18 -7.43 -6.00
C LEU A 142 -17.65 -7.16 -4.57
N VAL A 143 -17.72 -5.89 -4.14
CA VAL A 143 -18.19 -5.57 -2.78
C VAL A 143 -19.67 -5.87 -2.56
N LYS A 144 -20.49 -5.83 -3.62
CA LYS A 144 -21.88 -6.29 -3.56
C LYS A 144 -22.00 -7.79 -3.29
N LYS A 145 -21.08 -8.57 -3.87
CA LYS A 145 -21.04 -10.02 -3.74
C LYS A 145 -20.37 -10.50 -2.45
N TYR A 146 -19.38 -9.76 -1.97
CA TYR A 146 -18.55 -10.13 -0.83
C TYR A 146 -18.64 -9.10 0.30
N PRO A 147 -19.52 -9.30 1.30
CA PRO A 147 -19.80 -8.30 2.33
C PRO A 147 -18.61 -7.92 3.23
N LEU A 148 -17.59 -8.77 3.31
CA LEU A 148 -16.36 -8.53 4.10
C LEU A 148 -15.18 -8.07 3.23
N LEU A 149 -15.40 -7.78 1.94
CA LEU A 149 -14.38 -7.23 1.05
C LEU A 149 -14.44 -5.71 1.06
N PHE A 150 -13.27 -5.09 1.19
CA PHE A 150 -13.07 -3.65 1.09
C PHE A 150 -11.93 -3.38 0.11
N PHE A 151 -11.88 -2.23 -0.51
CA PHE A 151 -10.74 -1.80 -1.31
C PHE A 151 -10.08 -0.59 -0.66
N GLY A 152 -8.88 -0.78 -0.12
CA GLY A 152 -8.07 0.24 0.55
C GLY A 152 -7.24 1.11 -0.40
N ASN A 153 -7.57 1.04 -1.69
CA ASN A 153 -7.02 1.85 -2.78
C ASN A 153 -8.18 2.14 -3.74
N GLY A 154 -7.92 2.83 -4.82
CA GLY A 154 -8.99 3.27 -5.69
C GLY A 154 -9.18 2.46 -6.98
N THR A 155 -9.72 3.08 -8.06
CA THR A 155 -10.02 2.45 -9.35
C THR A 155 -9.04 2.85 -10.45
N LEU A 156 -8.87 2.01 -11.46
CA LEU A 156 -7.96 2.25 -12.59
C LEU A 156 -8.44 3.38 -13.50
N THR A 157 -9.76 3.61 -13.58
CA THR A 157 -10.33 4.76 -14.31
C THR A 157 -9.75 6.08 -13.79
N HIS A 158 -9.69 6.25 -12.47
CA HIS A 158 -9.10 7.46 -11.88
C HIS A 158 -7.58 7.53 -12.09
N TYR A 159 -6.88 6.39 -12.07
CA TYR A 159 -5.46 6.33 -12.41
C TYR A 159 -5.20 6.89 -13.81
N SER A 160 -5.91 6.39 -14.81
CA SER A 160 -5.75 6.84 -16.18
C SER A 160 -6.17 8.31 -16.37
N THR A 161 -7.31 8.75 -15.81
CA THR A 161 -7.77 10.14 -15.92
C THR A 161 -6.84 11.14 -15.27
N THR A 162 -6.22 10.81 -14.12
CA THR A 162 -5.24 11.69 -13.46
C THR A 162 -4.04 11.98 -14.36
N VAL A 163 -3.51 10.97 -15.03
CA VAL A 163 -2.41 11.15 -16.01
C VAL A 163 -2.88 11.99 -17.19
N ILE A 164 -4.06 11.69 -17.72
CA ILE A 164 -4.66 12.45 -18.84
C ILE A 164 -4.83 13.94 -18.48
N ASP A 165 -5.26 14.25 -17.27
CA ASP A 165 -5.47 15.65 -16.86
C ASP A 165 -4.15 16.43 -16.75
N ILE A 166 -3.08 15.79 -16.32
CA ILE A 166 -1.73 16.38 -16.36
C ILE A 166 -1.30 16.62 -17.81
N LEU A 167 -1.49 15.63 -18.70
CA LEU A 167 -1.14 15.77 -20.12
C LEU A 167 -1.97 16.88 -20.80
N LYS A 168 -3.27 17.03 -20.47
CA LYS A 168 -4.11 18.13 -20.97
C LYS A 168 -3.56 19.49 -20.56
N LYS A 169 -3.07 19.65 -19.33
CA LYS A 169 -2.45 20.92 -18.88
C LYS A 169 -1.23 21.26 -19.73
N PHE A 170 -0.33 20.31 -19.98
CA PHE A 170 0.83 20.53 -20.85
C PHE A 170 0.44 20.80 -22.31
N ARG A 171 -0.57 20.11 -22.84
CA ARG A 171 -1.05 20.34 -24.20
C ARG A 171 -1.70 21.70 -24.37
N SER A 172 -2.55 22.11 -23.43
CA SER A 172 -3.24 23.42 -23.49
C SER A 172 -2.27 24.60 -23.41
N SER A 173 -1.11 24.43 -22.78
CA SER A 173 -0.04 25.42 -22.76
C SER A 173 0.92 25.33 -23.96
N GLY A 174 0.64 24.45 -24.94
CA GLY A 174 1.47 24.28 -26.15
C GLY A 174 2.81 23.56 -25.91
N GLN A 175 3.03 22.99 -24.73
CA GLN A 175 4.29 22.35 -24.36
C GLN A 175 4.44 20.96 -25.00
N ILE A 176 3.35 20.23 -25.22
CA ILE A 176 3.33 18.92 -25.90
C ILE A 176 2.27 18.88 -27.00
N GLY A 177 2.40 17.94 -27.93
CA GLY A 177 1.36 17.56 -28.88
C GLY A 177 0.36 16.57 -28.30
N ASN A 178 -0.11 15.64 -29.14
CA ASN A 178 -1.12 14.66 -28.76
C ASN A 178 -0.68 13.20 -28.85
N LYS A 179 0.56 12.92 -29.24
CA LYS A 179 1.07 11.55 -29.46
C LYS A 179 1.52 10.91 -28.16
N VAL A 180 0.98 9.74 -27.86
CA VAL A 180 1.31 8.98 -26.66
C VAL A 180 1.76 7.56 -27.03
N ALA A 181 2.94 7.17 -26.58
CA ALA A 181 3.37 5.78 -26.58
C ALA A 181 3.08 5.16 -25.21
N MET A 182 2.59 3.93 -25.19
CA MET A 182 2.19 3.25 -23.97
C MET A 182 2.72 1.83 -23.91
N VAL A 183 3.15 1.40 -22.73
CA VAL A 183 3.49 0.01 -22.43
C VAL A 183 2.83 -0.43 -21.13
N SER A 184 2.59 -1.73 -20.96
CA SER A 184 2.00 -2.28 -19.75
C SER A 184 2.56 -3.67 -19.43
N VAL A 185 2.67 -4.00 -18.14
CA VAL A 185 2.90 -5.38 -17.72
C VAL A 185 1.70 -6.26 -18.15
N ALA A 186 1.95 -7.49 -18.55
CA ALA A 186 0.91 -8.43 -19.02
C ALA A 186 0.37 -9.26 -17.84
N ASP A 187 -0.28 -8.59 -16.90
CA ASP A 187 -1.04 -9.20 -15.80
C ASP A 187 -2.40 -8.50 -15.66
N GLU A 188 -3.18 -8.87 -14.65
CA GLU A 188 -4.53 -8.34 -14.42
C GLU A 188 -4.54 -6.81 -14.32
N TYR A 189 -3.56 -6.21 -13.60
CA TYR A 189 -3.44 -4.77 -13.47
C TYR A 189 -3.11 -4.10 -14.81
N GLY A 190 -2.04 -4.54 -15.46
CA GLY A 190 -1.54 -3.91 -16.69
C GLY A 190 -2.47 -4.08 -17.88
N ILE A 191 -3.16 -5.24 -17.99
CA ILE A 191 -4.14 -5.51 -19.04
C ILE A 191 -5.37 -4.59 -18.85
N GLU A 192 -5.90 -4.52 -17.62
CA GLU A 192 -7.11 -3.73 -17.33
C GLU A 192 -6.87 -2.24 -17.55
N ILE A 193 -5.79 -1.66 -17.00
CA ILE A 193 -5.49 -0.24 -17.19
C ILE A 193 -5.13 0.11 -18.62
N SER A 194 -4.48 -0.78 -19.37
CA SER A 194 -4.23 -0.61 -20.80
C SER A 194 -5.53 -0.53 -21.60
N ASN A 195 -6.51 -1.37 -21.29
CA ASN A 195 -7.82 -1.36 -21.96
C ASN A 195 -8.61 -0.08 -21.64
N ILE A 196 -8.61 0.37 -20.39
CA ILE A 196 -9.21 1.64 -19.97
C ILE A 196 -8.55 2.80 -20.72
N SER A 197 -7.23 2.81 -20.76
CA SER A 197 -6.45 3.86 -21.43
C SER A 197 -6.72 3.94 -22.93
N LYS A 198 -6.91 2.81 -23.62
CA LYS A 198 -7.28 2.76 -25.05
C LYS A 198 -8.61 3.48 -25.35
N THR A 199 -9.48 3.59 -24.36
CA THR A 199 -10.75 4.32 -24.50
C THR A 199 -10.59 5.78 -24.05
N GLN A 200 -9.95 6.02 -22.92
CA GLN A 200 -9.93 7.34 -22.29
C GLN A 200 -8.96 8.32 -22.97
N PHE A 201 -7.78 7.87 -23.42
CA PHE A 201 -6.82 8.76 -24.09
C PHE A 201 -7.36 9.32 -25.40
N PRO A 202 -7.92 8.50 -26.32
CA PRO A 202 -8.56 9.04 -27.54
C PRO A 202 -9.75 9.95 -27.24
N ALA A 203 -10.62 9.61 -26.27
CA ALA A 203 -11.72 10.46 -25.84
C ALA A 203 -11.25 11.84 -25.31
N ALA A 204 -10.03 11.89 -24.76
CA ALA A 204 -9.39 13.13 -24.33
C ALA A 204 -8.61 13.85 -25.43
N GLY A 205 -8.63 13.35 -26.68
CA GLY A 205 -7.98 13.92 -27.85
C GLY A 205 -6.48 13.59 -27.97
N PHE A 206 -6.01 12.49 -27.32
CA PHE A 206 -4.66 11.97 -27.49
C PHE A 206 -4.67 10.80 -28.48
N GLU A 207 -3.64 10.72 -29.30
CA GLU A 207 -3.39 9.63 -30.25
C GLU A 207 -2.44 8.62 -29.61
N ILE A 208 -2.89 7.37 -29.46
CA ILE A 208 -2.02 6.28 -28.98
C ILE A 208 -1.24 5.74 -30.19
N VAL A 209 -0.02 6.20 -30.37
CA VAL A 209 0.86 5.82 -31.51
C VAL A 209 1.59 4.51 -31.28
N TYR A 210 1.66 4.03 -30.04
CA TYR A 210 2.24 2.74 -29.67
C TYR A 210 1.55 2.19 -28.42
N ASN A 211 1.21 0.91 -28.41
CA ASN A 211 0.68 0.22 -27.21
C ASN A 211 1.08 -1.25 -27.26
N LYS A 212 1.92 -1.68 -26.32
CA LYS A 212 2.37 -3.06 -26.19
C LYS A 212 2.46 -3.48 -24.74
N SER A 213 2.12 -4.74 -24.49
CA SER A 213 2.36 -5.39 -23.20
C SER A 213 3.63 -6.23 -23.23
N TYR A 214 4.25 -6.39 -22.07
CA TYR A 214 5.40 -7.26 -21.84
C TYR A 214 5.12 -8.18 -20.64
N PRO A 215 5.67 -9.43 -20.61
CA PRO A 215 5.47 -10.36 -19.51
C PRO A 215 5.99 -9.83 -18.18
N LEU A 216 5.32 -10.18 -17.07
CA LEU A 216 5.85 -9.95 -15.73
C LEU A 216 7.21 -10.69 -15.56
N GLY A 217 8.20 -10.01 -15.03
CA GLY A 217 9.57 -10.55 -14.89
C GLY A 217 10.45 -10.41 -16.13
N THR A 218 10.01 -9.63 -17.14
CA THR A 218 10.87 -9.26 -18.29
C THR A 218 12.18 -8.64 -17.81
N GLN A 219 13.29 -9.01 -18.44
CA GLN A 219 14.63 -8.49 -18.13
C GLN A 219 15.17 -7.57 -19.24
N ASP A 220 14.73 -7.76 -20.49
CA ASP A 220 15.14 -6.94 -21.63
C ASP A 220 13.99 -6.09 -22.14
N TYR A 221 14.10 -4.77 -21.94
CA TYR A 221 13.11 -3.77 -22.36
C TYR A 221 13.52 -3.05 -23.66
N ALA A 222 14.67 -3.38 -24.26
CA ALA A 222 15.14 -2.72 -25.48
C ALA A 222 14.13 -2.79 -26.64
N PRO A 223 13.46 -3.94 -26.91
CA PRO A 223 12.50 -4.03 -28.00
C PRO A 223 11.33 -3.04 -27.85
N VAL A 224 10.76 -2.94 -26.63
CA VAL A 224 9.59 -2.07 -26.41
C VAL A 224 9.98 -0.59 -26.37
N ILE A 225 11.13 -0.24 -25.82
CA ILE A 225 11.63 1.15 -25.79
C ILE A 225 12.02 1.64 -27.19
N LYS A 226 12.76 0.84 -27.98
CA LYS A 226 13.11 1.18 -29.37
C LYS A 226 11.87 1.37 -30.24
N ALA A 227 10.89 0.48 -30.12
CA ALA A 227 9.66 0.58 -30.89
C ALA A 227 8.82 1.81 -30.47
N ALA A 228 8.72 2.11 -29.18
CA ALA A 228 8.07 3.31 -28.68
C ALA A 228 8.77 4.59 -29.20
N LYS A 229 10.09 4.66 -29.08
CA LYS A 229 10.92 5.78 -29.57
C LYS A 229 10.71 6.03 -31.07
N ALA A 230 10.64 4.98 -31.89
CA ALA A 230 10.44 5.08 -33.32
C ALA A 230 9.15 5.77 -33.76
N THR A 231 8.12 5.82 -32.86
CA THR A 231 6.85 6.51 -33.13
C THR A 231 6.89 8.01 -32.86
N ASN A 232 8.01 8.53 -32.34
CA ASN A 232 8.22 9.92 -31.97
C ASN A 232 7.06 10.51 -31.15
N PRO A 233 6.76 9.95 -29.95
CA PRO A 233 5.68 10.42 -29.11
C PRO A 233 6.04 11.67 -28.32
N ASP A 234 5.05 12.44 -27.91
CA ASP A 234 5.20 13.55 -26.95
C ASP A 234 5.31 13.04 -25.51
N ALA A 235 4.59 11.96 -25.21
CA ALA A 235 4.56 11.34 -23.91
C ALA A 235 4.78 9.82 -24.01
N PHE A 236 5.50 9.26 -23.03
CA PHE A 236 5.62 7.82 -22.80
C PHE A 236 4.97 7.47 -21.47
N ILE A 237 4.07 6.49 -21.48
CA ILE A 237 3.32 6.03 -20.32
C ILE A 237 3.63 4.54 -20.11
N ALA A 238 4.17 4.20 -18.95
CA ALA A 238 4.41 2.82 -18.57
C ALA A 238 3.53 2.41 -17.37
N TRP A 239 2.59 1.52 -17.61
CA TRP A 239 1.83 0.86 -16.55
C TRP A 239 2.64 -0.32 -16.04
N SER A 240 3.52 -0.06 -15.06
CA SER A 240 4.62 -0.94 -14.64
C SER A 240 4.65 -1.17 -13.14
N TYR A 241 5.29 -2.25 -12.72
CA TYR A 241 5.67 -2.54 -11.34
C TYR A 241 7.11 -2.07 -11.03
N PRO A 242 7.56 -2.08 -9.75
CA PRO A 242 8.87 -1.52 -9.41
C PRO A 242 10.05 -2.07 -10.23
N PRO A 243 10.23 -3.39 -10.42
CA PRO A 243 11.34 -3.88 -11.25
C PRO A 243 11.30 -3.37 -12.69
N ASP A 244 10.10 -3.37 -13.29
CA ASP A 244 9.87 -2.92 -14.66
C ASP A 244 10.14 -1.42 -14.81
N THR A 245 9.69 -0.63 -13.83
CA THR A 245 9.90 0.83 -13.75
C THR A 245 11.39 1.16 -13.82
N PHE A 246 12.20 0.43 -13.05
CA PHE A 246 13.66 0.62 -13.07
C PHE A 246 14.27 0.19 -14.42
N GLY A 247 13.89 -0.98 -14.93
CA GLY A 247 14.40 -1.50 -16.20
C GLY A 247 14.02 -0.65 -17.41
N LEU A 248 12.77 -0.20 -17.49
CA LEU A 248 12.28 0.69 -18.56
C LEU A 248 13.01 2.04 -18.55
N THR A 249 13.24 2.63 -17.35
CA THR A 249 13.99 3.89 -17.23
C THR A 249 15.43 3.72 -17.65
N GLU A 250 16.09 2.66 -17.20
CA GLU A 250 17.49 2.37 -17.57
C GLU A 250 17.62 2.20 -19.09
N GLN A 251 16.74 1.42 -19.70
CA GLN A 251 16.73 1.22 -21.14
C GLN A 251 16.41 2.51 -21.92
N ALA A 252 15.47 3.34 -21.41
CA ALA A 252 15.16 4.62 -22.04
C ALA A 252 16.37 5.57 -22.03
N LYS A 253 17.17 5.55 -20.94
CA LYS A 253 18.46 6.29 -20.90
C LYS A 253 19.47 5.76 -21.91
N ILE A 254 19.66 4.44 -21.98
CA ILE A 254 20.59 3.80 -22.93
C ILE A 254 20.21 4.16 -24.36
N GLU A 255 18.94 4.15 -24.70
CA GLU A 255 18.43 4.47 -26.03
C GLU A 255 18.33 5.98 -26.31
N ASP A 256 18.66 6.83 -25.37
CA ASP A 256 18.43 8.30 -25.44
C ASP A 256 16.99 8.63 -25.87
N PHE A 257 16.01 7.97 -25.24
CA PHE A 257 14.58 8.18 -25.48
C PHE A 257 14.08 9.39 -24.71
N ASN A 258 14.31 10.58 -25.25
CA ASN A 258 13.98 11.87 -24.67
C ASN A 258 12.57 12.35 -25.05
N VAL A 259 11.53 11.81 -24.41
CA VAL A 259 10.17 12.34 -24.51
C VAL A 259 9.98 13.51 -23.55
N LYS A 260 9.05 14.43 -23.86
CA LYS A 260 8.74 15.60 -23.02
C LYS A 260 8.05 15.20 -21.72
N VAL A 261 7.22 14.16 -21.74
CA VAL A 261 6.56 13.59 -20.56
C VAL A 261 6.91 12.11 -20.47
N TYR A 262 7.58 11.73 -19.40
CA TYR A 262 7.90 10.33 -19.10
C TYR A 262 7.15 9.95 -17.82
N PHE A 263 6.16 9.09 -17.94
CA PHE A 263 5.42 8.54 -16.81
C PHE A 263 5.81 7.08 -16.62
N ASN A 264 6.27 6.76 -15.43
CA ASN A 264 6.49 5.40 -14.98
C ASN A 264 5.51 5.06 -13.84
N GLY A 265 5.04 3.82 -13.80
CA GLY A 265 4.06 3.37 -12.84
C GLY A 265 4.58 3.25 -11.40
N ILE A 266 4.27 2.13 -10.78
CA ILE A 266 4.68 1.86 -9.41
C ILE A 266 6.20 1.62 -9.37
N GLY A 267 6.87 2.23 -8.38
CA GLY A 267 8.33 2.14 -8.23
C GLY A 267 9.07 3.43 -8.57
N CYS A 268 8.48 4.33 -9.38
CA CYS A 268 9.03 5.67 -9.58
C CYS A 268 9.15 6.44 -8.26
N ALA A 269 8.16 6.29 -7.38
CA ALA A 269 8.10 6.91 -6.06
C ALA A 269 9.00 6.24 -4.99
N PHE A 270 9.84 5.29 -5.36
CA PHE A 270 10.75 4.63 -4.42
C PHE A 270 12.01 5.46 -4.22
N PRO A 271 12.48 5.69 -2.98
CA PRO A 271 13.76 6.38 -2.74
C PRO A 271 14.93 5.75 -3.49
N GLY A 272 14.94 4.42 -3.65
CA GLY A 272 15.92 3.70 -4.47
C GLY A 272 15.92 4.10 -5.95
N TYR A 273 14.78 4.58 -6.48
CA TYR A 273 14.70 5.09 -7.86
C TYR A 273 15.50 6.39 -7.98
N TYR A 274 15.28 7.34 -7.08
CA TYR A 274 16.08 8.56 -7.04
C TYR A 274 17.56 8.25 -6.72
N GLY A 275 17.82 7.32 -5.82
CA GLY A 275 19.18 6.85 -5.50
C GLY A 275 19.92 6.28 -6.69
N LYS A 276 19.22 5.54 -7.59
CA LYS A 276 19.83 4.97 -8.81
C LYS A 276 20.02 5.98 -9.94
N PHE A 277 19.02 6.84 -10.16
CA PHE A 277 18.98 7.70 -11.34
C PHE A 277 19.39 9.15 -11.06
N GLY A 278 19.45 9.56 -9.79
CA GLY A 278 19.86 10.90 -9.39
C GLY A 278 19.02 11.99 -10.07
N THR A 279 19.68 13.00 -10.60
CA THR A 279 19.03 14.11 -11.32
C THR A 279 18.29 13.68 -12.59
N ALA A 280 18.61 12.52 -13.16
CA ALA A 280 17.85 11.97 -14.30
C ALA A 280 16.44 11.51 -13.89
N ALA A 281 16.17 11.31 -12.59
CA ALA A 281 14.82 11.05 -12.08
C ALA A 281 13.96 12.32 -11.98
N GLU A 282 14.57 13.50 -11.95
CA GLU A 282 13.83 14.77 -11.82
C GLU A 282 12.80 14.93 -12.94
N ASN A 283 11.62 15.37 -12.56
CA ASN A 283 10.47 15.59 -13.44
C ASN A 283 9.92 14.33 -14.15
N ILE A 284 10.40 13.13 -13.82
CA ILE A 284 9.71 11.89 -14.19
C ILE A 284 8.45 11.77 -13.36
N LEU A 285 7.32 11.54 -14.02
CA LEU A 285 6.03 11.30 -13.39
C LEU A 285 5.90 9.85 -12.96
N GLY A 286 5.23 9.61 -11.85
CA GLY A 286 4.88 8.27 -11.39
C GLY A 286 3.74 8.29 -10.37
N TRP A 287 3.25 7.11 -10.00
CA TRP A 287 2.24 6.99 -8.95
C TRP A 287 2.82 7.38 -7.59
N GLY A 288 2.07 8.19 -6.85
CA GLY A 288 2.40 8.60 -5.51
C GLY A 288 2.59 10.11 -5.36
N GLY A 289 3.29 10.47 -4.32
CA GLY A 289 3.45 11.83 -3.85
C GLY A 289 2.57 12.07 -2.64
N VAL A 290 3.17 12.59 -1.61
CA VAL A 290 2.50 12.95 -0.36
C VAL A 290 2.85 14.39 0.00
N PRO A 291 2.00 15.09 0.75
CA PRO A 291 2.34 16.41 1.24
C PRO A 291 3.64 16.39 2.04
N ASP A 292 4.51 17.37 1.82
CA ASP A 292 5.73 17.55 2.58
C ASP A 292 5.41 18.38 3.83
N ASN A 293 5.09 17.72 4.93
CA ASN A 293 4.77 18.35 6.20
C ASN A 293 5.40 17.60 7.39
N ALA A 294 5.22 18.11 8.59
CA ALA A 294 5.82 17.54 9.79
C ALA A 294 5.41 16.09 10.05
N ASP A 295 4.13 15.76 9.82
CA ASP A 295 3.60 14.42 10.10
C ASP A 295 4.13 13.37 9.10
N THR A 296 4.17 13.72 7.81
CA THR A 296 4.73 12.84 6.78
C THR A 296 6.23 12.67 6.97
N ARG A 297 6.98 13.74 7.25
CA ARG A 297 8.41 13.63 7.57
C ARG A 297 8.67 12.77 8.80
N ALA A 298 7.85 12.89 9.86
CA ALA A 298 7.96 12.04 11.05
C ALA A 298 7.69 10.57 10.71
N PHE A 299 6.69 10.28 9.85
CA PHE A 299 6.41 8.94 9.37
C PHE A 299 7.61 8.33 8.62
N TYR A 300 8.21 9.04 7.65
CA TYR A 300 9.34 8.53 6.88
C TYR A 300 10.56 8.24 7.77
N LYS A 301 10.84 9.13 8.71
CA LYS A 301 11.91 8.95 9.69
C LYS A 301 11.68 7.71 10.56
N LEU A 302 10.50 7.60 11.17
CA LEU A 302 10.14 6.49 12.04
C LEU A 302 10.12 5.15 11.26
N HIS A 303 9.61 5.17 10.02
CA HIS A 303 9.59 4.00 9.16
C HIS A 303 11.00 3.45 8.95
N LYS A 304 11.95 4.31 8.59
CA LYS A 304 13.36 3.92 8.43
C LYS A 304 13.98 3.40 9.72
N GLU A 305 13.75 4.09 10.84
CA GLU A 305 14.28 3.72 12.16
C GLU A 305 13.79 2.33 12.62
N VAL A 306 12.52 2.03 12.42
CA VAL A 306 11.89 0.78 12.88
C VAL A 306 12.14 -0.39 11.93
N THR A 307 12.05 -0.15 10.63
CA THR A 307 12.06 -1.23 9.63
C THR A 307 13.41 -1.44 8.95
N GLY A 308 14.30 -0.45 9.03
CA GLY A 308 15.57 -0.43 8.29
C GLY A 308 15.41 -0.08 6.79
N VAL A 309 14.17 0.10 6.31
CA VAL A 309 13.82 0.32 4.90
C VAL A 309 13.31 1.75 4.72
N ASP A 310 13.73 2.44 3.65
CA ASP A 310 13.13 3.71 3.27
C ASP A 310 11.73 3.47 2.70
N ALA A 311 10.73 4.15 3.27
CA ALA A 311 9.36 4.09 2.76
C ALA A 311 9.28 4.72 1.37
N ASP A 312 8.49 4.12 0.47
CA ASP A 312 8.14 4.77 -0.80
C ASP A 312 7.08 5.87 -0.58
N PHE A 313 6.94 6.76 -1.56
CA PHE A 313 6.01 7.88 -1.50
C PHE A 313 4.61 7.55 -2.06
N ASN A 314 4.24 6.27 -2.15
CA ASN A 314 2.96 5.80 -2.63
C ASN A 314 2.34 4.76 -1.68
N GLY A 315 2.80 3.53 -1.75
CA GLY A 315 2.20 2.39 -1.05
C GLY A 315 2.46 2.38 0.45
N SER A 316 3.69 2.63 0.88
CA SER A 316 4.05 2.60 2.31
C SER A 316 3.16 3.50 3.18
N PRO A 317 2.95 4.79 2.86
CA PRO A 317 2.04 5.64 3.63
C PRO A 317 0.57 5.19 3.50
N LEU A 318 0.15 4.65 2.34
CA LEU A 318 -1.21 4.15 2.14
C LEU A 318 -1.50 2.90 2.98
N TYR A 319 -0.57 1.95 3.03
CA TYR A 319 -0.67 0.79 3.93
C TYR A 319 -0.73 1.22 5.39
N TYR A 320 0.14 2.16 5.80
CA TYR A 320 0.15 2.66 7.16
C TYR A 320 -1.16 3.36 7.54
N ALA A 321 -1.72 4.17 6.64
CA ALA A 321 -3.01 4.83 6.83
C ALA A 321 -4.17 3.81 6.95
N ASN A 322 -4.19 2.74 6.13
CA ASN A 322 -5.14 1.66 6.27
C ASN A 322 -4.99 0.91 7.61
N ASN A 323 -3.75 0.73 8.07
CA ASN A 323 -3.49 0.11 9.38
C ASN A 323 -3.92 1.02 10.55
N GLN A 324 -3.85 2.34 10.39
CA GLN A 324 -4.42 3.30 11.36
C GLN A 324 -5.95 3.22 11.42
N LEU A 325 -6.61 3.10 10.26
CA LEU A 325 -8.04 2.85 10.17
C LEU A 325 -8.42 1.54 10.90
N LEU A 326 -7.71 0.45 10.57
CA LEU A 326 -7.94 -0.86 11.19
C LEU A 326 -7.80 -0.81 12.71
N THR A 327 -6.77 -0.14 13.21
CA THR A 327 -6.57 0.05 14.65
C THR A 327 -7.76 0.74 15.31
N GLN A 328 -8.21 1.87 14.74
CA GLN A 328 -9.35 2.63 15.28
C GLN A 328 -10.62 1.80 15.27
N ALA A 329 -10.87 1.02 14.21
CA ALA A 329 -12.03 0.14 14.12
C ALA A 329 -11.99 -0.99 15.18
N ILE A 330 -10.84 -1.67 15.33
CA ILE A 330 -10.65 -2.72 16.33
C ILE A 330 -10.85 -2.18 17.75
N GLU A 331 -10.23 -1.05 18.09
CA GLU A 331 -10.31 -0.47 19.43
C GLU A 331 -11.70 0.08 19.75
N ALA A 332 -12.43 0.60 18.76
CA ALA A 332 -13.81 1.05 18.93
C ALA A 332 -14.78 -0.12 19.18
N VAL A 333 -14.60 -1.24 18.47
CA VAL A 333 -15.36 -2.48 18.71
C VAL A 333 -14.94 -3.12 20.05
N GLY A 334 -13.68 -2.99 20.41
CA GLY A 334 -13.09 -3.56 21.63
C GLY A 334 -12.97 -5.08 21.60
N SER A 335 -12.88 -5.70 20.42
CA SER A 335 -12.67 -7.13 20.24
C SER A 335 -12.15 -7.43 18.82
N MET A 336 -11.70 -8.67 18.61
CA MET A 336 -11.30 -9.16 17.27
C MET A 336 -12.48 -9.80 16.52
N ASP A 337 -13.72 -9.43 16.85
CA ASP A 337 -14.89 -9.84 16.09
C ASP A 337 -14.86 -9.20 14.70
N ARG A 338 -14.59 -10.01 13.70
CA ARG A 338 -14.34 -9.59 12.31
C ARG A 338 -15.57 -8.97 11.66
N GLU A 339 -16.77 -9.48 11.94
CA GLU A 339 -18.02 -8.93 11.41
C GLU A 339 -18.33 -7.58 12.04
N ALA A 340 -18.15 -7.45 13.36
CA ALA A 340 -18.32 -6.19 14.07
C ALA A 340 -17.31 -5.13 13.61
N ILE A 341 -16.04 -5.51 13.37
CA ILE A 341 -15.01 -4.61 12.81
C ILE A 341 -15.42 -4.15 11.40
N ALA A 342 -15.84 -5.09 10.55
CA ALA A 342 -16.30 -4.76 9.19
C ALA A 342 -17.53 -3.84 9.21
N ALA A 343 -18.50 -4.09 10.10
CA ALA A 343 -19.67 -3.23 10.29
C ALA A 343 -19.27 -1.83 10.76
N HIS A 344 -18.30 -1.73 11.67
CA HIS A 344 -17.78 -0.45 12.14
C HIS A 344 -17.11 0.33 11.01
N ILE A 345 -16.32 -0.35 10.16
CA ILE A 345 -15.69 0.28 8.98
C ILE A 345 -16.74 0.83 8.00
N LYS A 346 -17.85 0.12 7.80
CA LYS A 346 -18.97 0.54 6.94
C LYS A 346 -19.80 1.71 7.47
N SER A 347 -19.59 2.13 8.70
CA SER A 347 -20.43 3.14 9.35
C SER A 347 -19.68 4.38 9.83
N HIS A 348 -18.34 4.38 9.77
CA HIS A 348 -17.51 5.47 10.29
C HIS A 348 -16.46 5.93 9.31
N THR A 349 -15.94 7.14 9.53
CA THR A 349 -14.74 7.67 8.90
C THR A 349 -13.58 7.67 9.88
N TYR A 350 -12.35 7.72 9.37
CA TYR A 350 -11.13 7.53 10.18
C TYR A 350 -10.07 8.58 9.85
N LYS A 351 -9.47 9.18 10.88
CA LYS A 351 -8.34 10.08 10.70
C LYS A 351 -7.06 9.27 10.52
N THR A 352 -6.34 9.57 9.46
CA THR A 352 -5.10 8.86 9.12
C THR A 352 -3.98 9.84 8.77
N LEU A 353 -2.76 9.33 8.59
CA LEU A 353 -1.62 10.09 8.08
C LEU A 353 -1.94 10.80 6.75
N LEU A 354 -2.78 10.21 5.93
CA LEU A 354 -3.15 10.71 4.60
C LEU A 354 -4.50 11.46 4.59
N GLY A 355 -4.98 11.88 5.76
CA GLY A 355 -6.26 12.57 5.93
C GLY A 355 -7.39 11.64 6.34
N GLU A 356 -8.62 12.07 6.08
CA GLU A 356 -9.81 11.29 6.45
C GLU A 356 -10.09 10.18 5.43
N PHE A 357 -10.14 8.93 5.91
CA PHE A 357 -10.51 7.75 5.13
C PHE A 357 -11.99 7.42 5.34
N ASP A 358 -12.70 7.23 4.24
CA ASP A 358 -14.09 6.80 4.19
C ASP A 358 -14.19 5.52 3.34
N MET A 359 -14.57 4.43 4.01
CA MET A 359 -14.84 3.13 3.37
C MET A 359 -16.27 2.65 3.62
N ARG A 360 -17.20 3.54 3.90
CA ARG A 360 -18.60 3.17 4.18
C ARG A 360 -19.25 2.41 3.03
N ASN A 361 -18.83 2.68 1.80
CA ASN A 361 -19.22 1.92 0.62
C ASN A 361 -18.26 0.77 0.27
N GLN A 362 -17.40 0.36 1.21
CA GLN A 362 -16.35 -0.67 1.04
C GLN A 362 -15.29 -0.32 0.00
N LEU A 363 -15.33 0.88 -0.55
CA LEU A 363 -14.34 1.43 -1.49
C LEU A 363 -13.75 2.69 -0.87
N LEU A 364 -12.44 2.78 -0.78
CA LEU A 364 -11.80 4.00 -0.31
C LEU A 364 -12.13 5.15 -1.27
N ASN A 365 -12.66 6.23 -0.73
CA ASN A 365 -13.12 7.39 -1.49
C ASN A 365 -11.98 8.26 -2.04
N ARG A 366 -10.73 7.94 -1.74
CA ARG A 366 -9.59 8.83 -1.97
C ARG A 366 -8.33 8.09 -2.35
N LEU A 367 -7.45 8.85 -2.95
CA LEU A 367 -6.01 8.72 -3.10
C LEU A 367 -5.53 8.10 -4.40
N TYR A 368 -5.58 8.98 -5.42
CA TYR A 368 -4.76 8.81 -6.60
C TYR A 368 -3.92 10.04 -6.76
N THR A 369 -2.65 9.94 -6.49
CA THR A 369 -1.72 11.01 -6.76
C THR A 369 -0.71 10.57 -7.82
N VAL A 370 -0.39 11.50 -8.69
CA VAL A 370 0.77 11.44 -9.57
C VAL A 370 1.77 12.44 -9.01
N GLY A 371 2.99 12.01 -8.87
CA GLY A 371 4.07 12.81 -8.33
C GLY A 371 5.25 12.91 -9.26
N GLN A 372 6.19 13.78 -8.87
CA GLN A 372 7.49 13.97 -9.49
C GLN A 372 8.57 14.15 -8.43
N TRP A 373 9.77 13.71 -8.73
CA TRP A 373 10.94 14.03 -7.92
C TRP A 373 11.33 15.49 -8.08
N GLU A 374 11.53 16.16 -6.96
CA GLU A 374 12.12 17.48 -6.87
C GLU A 374 13.01 17.57 -5.64
N SER A 375 14.32 17.74 -5.85
CA SER A 375 15.31 17.89 -4.77
C SER A 375 15.28 16.74 -3.74
N GLY A 376 15.07 15.50 -4.20
CA GLY A 376 15.09 14.31 -3.34
C GLY A 376 13.79 14.01 -2.58
N TRP A 377 12.70 14.75 -2.83
CA TRP A 377 11.36 14.45 -2.35
C TRP A 377 10.43 14.17 -3.53
N PHE A 378 9.51 13.22 -3.39
CA PHE A 378 8.54 12.89 -4.43
C PHE A 378 7.22 13.61 -4.15
N HIS A 379 7.05 14.77 -4.76
CA HIS A 379 5.89 15.65 -4.55
C HIS A 379 4.71 15.25 -5.41
N ALA A 380 3.49 15.36 -4.88
CA ALA A 380 2.28 15.25 -5.68
C ALA A 380 2.13 16.46 -6.61
N VAL A 381 1.83 16.21 -7.89
CA VAL A 381 1.63 17.23 -8.93
C VAL A 381 0.23 17.20 -9.55
N GLY A 382 -0.58 16.21 -9.15
CA GLY A 382 -1.98 16.07 -9.54
C GLY A 382 -2.58 14.82 -8.93
N GLY A 383 -3.91 14.74 -8.94
CA GLY A 383 -4.62 13.57 -8.41
C GLY A 383 -5.95 13.90 -7.77
N VAL A 384 -6.43 12.96 -7.00
CA VAL A 384 -7.62 13.07 -6.15
C VAL A 384 -7.22 12.76 -4.72
N GLY A 385 -7.68 13.55 -3.76
CA GLY A 385 -7.50 13.22 -2.34
C GLY A 385 -6.90 14.34 -1.50
N TYR A 386 -6.04 15.16 -2.05
CA TYR A 386 -5.55 16.36 -1.39
C TYR A 386 -6.19 17.62 -2.00
N PRO A 387 -6.27 18.73 -1.26
CA PRO A 387 -6.65 20.03 -1.84
C PRO A 387 -5.73 20.39 -3.02
N ASP A 388 -6.26 21.04 -4.03
CA ASP A 388 -5.48 21.47 -5.20
C ASP A 388 -4.29 22.37 -4.83
N SER A 389 -4.39 23.08 -3.70
CA SER A 389 -3.30 23.88 -3.13
C SER A 389 -2.08 23.08 -2.71
N ASP A 390 -2.23 21.78 -2.47
CA ASP A 390 -1.16 20.90 -1.99
C ASP A 390 -0.38 20.26 -3.15
N TYR A 391 -0.83 20.46 -4.41
CA TYR A 391 -0.14 19.97 -5.58
C TYR A 391 0.85 21.02 -6.11
N LEU A 392 2.08 20.58 -6.34
CA LEU A 392 3.05 21.38 -7.07
C LEU A 392 2.72 21.38 -8.58
N PRO A 393 3.10 22.41 -9.34
CA PRO A 393 2.99 22.39 -10.77
C PRO A 393 3.85 21.26 -11.38
N ALA A 394 3.23 20.42 -12.23
CA ALA A 394 3.97 19.42 -12.96
C ALA A 394 4.97 20.09 -13.94
N LYS A 395 6.16 19.50 -14.06
CA LYS A 395 7.23 19.96 -14.94
C LYS A 395 7.53 18.93 -16.04
N LEU A 396 7.94 19.40 -17.21
CA LEU A 396 8.39 18.52 -18.28
C LEU A 396 9.72 17.87 -17.90
N LYS A 397 9.89 16.63 -18.34
CA LYS A 397 11.16 15.93 -18.20
C LYS A 397 12.28 16.67 -18.98
N THR A 398 13.43 16.79 -18.35
CA THR A 398 14.66 17.22 -19.00
C THR A 398 15.30 16.09 -19.80
N SER A 399 16.42 16.34 -20.49
CA SER A 399 17.18 15.27 -21.12
C SER A 399 17.71 14.26 -20.10
N TRP A 400 18.15 13.09 -20.59
CA TRP A 400 18.79 12.08 -19.73
C TRP A 400 20.23 12.43 -19.30
N ALA A 401 20.72 13.62 -19.70
CA ALA A 401 22.09 14.08 -19.44
C ALA A 401 22.33 14.38 -17.95
#